data_ba40c837a179a6a590070ad4148e0e12
#
_entry.id   ba40c837a179a6a590070ad4148e0e12
#
_cell.length_a   1.000
_cell.length_b   1.000
_cell.length_c   1.000
_cell.angle_alpha   90.00
_cell.angle_beta   90.00
_cell.angle_gamma   90.00
#
_symmetry.space_group_name_H-M   'P 1'
#
loop_
_entity.id
_entity.type
_entity.pdbx_description
1 polymer ?
#
loop_
_entity_poly.entity_id
_entity_poly.type
_entity_poly.pdbx_seq_one_letter_code
_entity_poly.pdbx_strand_id
1 'polypeptide(L)'
;GPFNLKTWELNNKIVVEKNPNYWDASMVKLNQIHYYPVSNVMTEDRMFRAGQLHVTSTLPSQKCPIYIEENNPDLRIDPYMGTYFYRLNTNNPVLEDVRVRKALAYSIDRRLLVEKVTKCGQIPAYSFTPPGSNGYQPDTSIPFDPKLAKELLNEAGYSEENSFPKLEILFNTNEDHRKVALAIQQMWQQNLGISVELVNQDWKVYLSREM
;
A
#
# COMPACT_ATOMS: atom_id res chain seq x y z
N GLY A 1 -0.24 12.05 -27.51
CA GLY A 1 0.07 12.61 -26.20
C GLY A 1 1.12 13.71 -26.25
N PRO A 2 1.42 14.42 -25.16
CA PRO A 2 2.35 15.55 -25.10
C PRO A 2 3.81 15.16 -25.33
N PHE A 3 4.15 13.88 -25.21
CA PHE A 3 5.49 13.35 -25.43
C PHE A 3 5.46 12.11 -26.31
N ASN A 4 6.54 11.90 -27.06
CA ASN A 4 6.84 10.71 -27.86
C ASN A 4 8.01 9.95 -27.24
N LEU A 5 8.01 8.62 -27.37
CA LEU A 5 9.15 7.79 -26.97
C LEU A 5 10.35 8.11 -27.86
N LYS A 6 11.48 8.45 -27.24
CA LYS A 6 12.75 8.68 -27.91
C LYS A 6 13.68 7.48 -27.79
N THR A 7 13.87 6.99 -26.58
CA THR A 7 14.80 5.91 -26.27
C THR A 7 14.21 5.01 -25.19
N TRP A 8 14.39 3.70 -25.34
CA TRP A 8 14.08 2.72 -24.29
C TRP A 8 15.28 1.79 -24.14
N GLU A 9 16.03 2.01 -23.09
CA GLU A 9 17.15 1.18 -22.68
C GLU A 9 16.71 0.29 -21.51
N LEU A 10 16.62 -1.02 -21.77
CA LEU A 10 16.11 -1.97 -20.79
C LEU A 10 16.93 -1.92 -19.48
N ASN A 11 16.25 -1.84 -18.33
CA ASN A 11 16.83 -1.73 -16.98
C ASN A 11 17.75 -0.50 -16.76
N ASN A 12 17.79 0.45 -17.68
CA ASN A 12 18.59 1.66 -17.55
C ASN A 12 17.73 2.92 -17.50
N LYS A 13 17.09 3.27 -18.61
CA LYS A 13 16.24 4.49 -18.68
C LYS A 13 15.25 4.43 -19.83
N ILE A 14 14.17 5.18 -19.68
CA ILE A 14 13.26 5.56 -20.76
C ILE A 14 13.34 7.07 -20.93
N VAL A 15 13.53 7.53 -22.15
CA VAL A 15 13.54 8.94 -22.51
C VAL A 15 12.36 9.23 -23.42
N VAL A 16 11.57 10.22 -23.06
CA VAL A 16 10.52 10.76 -23.91
C VAL A 16 10.82 12.21 -24.26
N GLU A 17 10.45 12.64 -25.46
CA GLU A 17 10.65 14.02 -25.90
C GLU A 17 9.33 14.68 -26.29
N LYS A 18 9.28 16.00 -26.18
CA LYS A 18 8.10 16.81 -26.53
C LYS A 18 7.61 16.46 -27.93
N ASN A 19 6.30 16.20 -28.02
CA ASN A 19 5.62 15.93 -29.28
C ASN A 19 5.16 17.26 -29.91
N PRO A 20 5.79 17.73 -31.02
CA PRO A 20 5.38 18.98 -31.67
C PRO A 20 3.99 18.90 -32.30
N ASN A 21 3.50 17.69 -32.60
CA ASN A 21 2.18 17.45 -33.20
C ASN A 21 1.06 17.25 -32.13
N TYR A 22 1.37 17.43 -30.87
CA TYR A 22 0.34 17.39 -29.82
C TYR A 22 -0.57 18.62 -29.93
N TRP A 23 -1.89 18.42 -29.83
CA TRP A 23 -2.88 19.50 -30.04
C TRP A 23 -2.65 20.72 -29.16
N ASP A 24 -2.06 20.55 -27.99
CA ASP A 24 -1.72 21.60 -27.03
C ASP A 24 -0.21 21.67 -26.76
N ALA A 25 0.61 21.52 -27.79
CA ALA A 25 2.06 21.50 -27.68
C ALA A 25 2.63 22.81 -27.10
N SER A 26 1.95 23.93 -27.28
CA SER A 26 2.37 25.25 -26.75
C SER A 26 2.39 25.29 -25.23
N MET A 27 1.53 24.52 -24.56
CA MET A 27 1.45 24.46 -23.10
C MET A 27 2.47 23.48 -22.49
N VAL A 28 3.08 22.63 -23.29
CA VAL A 28 4.09 21.66 -22.82
C VAL A 28 5.42 22.39 -22.60
N LYS A 29 5.82 22.53 -21.32
CA LYS A 29 7.01 23.27 -20.91
C LYS A 29 8.31 22.46 -21.00
N LEU A 30 8.25 21.14 -20.73
CA LEU A 30 9.40 20.26 -20.71
C LEU A 30 9.76 19.81 -22.15
N ASN A 31 11.04 19.81 -22.46
CA ASN A 31 11.54 19.27 -23.73
C ASN A 31 11.71 17.74 -23.69
N GLN A 32 12.17 17.21 -22.56
CA GLN A 32 12.38 15.78 -22.33
C GLN A 32 12.03 15.40 -20.90
N ILE A 33 11.65 14.12 -20.72
CA ILE A 33 11.51 13.49 -19.41
C ILE A 33 12.30 12.18 -19.45
N HIS A 34 13.14 11.98 -18.43
CA HIS A 34 13.92 10.77 -18.25
C HIS A 34 13.36 9.96 -17.07
N TYR A 35 12.98 8.72 -17.32
CA TYR A 35 12.51 7.78 -16.30
C TYR A 35 13.60 6.76 -16.01
N TYR A 36 13.95 6.61 -14.75
CA TYR A 36 14.93 5.65 -14.27
C TYR A 36 14.21 4.54 -13.48
N PRO A 37 14.33 3.26 -13.87
CA PRO A 37 13.64 2.15 -13.21
C PRO A 37 14.38 1.75 -11.93
N VAL A 38 14.31 2.58 -10.91
CA VAL A 38 14.93 2.33 -9.61
C VAL A 38 13.93 1.61 -8.70
N SER A 39 14.16 0.33 -8.43
CA SER A 39 13.27 -0.49 -7.61
C SER A 39 13.49 -0.32 -6.09
N ASN A 40 14.66 0.14 -5.67
CA ASN A 40 14.99 0.33 -4.26
C ASN A 40 14.76 1.78 -3.85
N VAL A 41 13.76 2.02 -2.98
CA VAL A 41 13.36 3.37 -2.53
C VAL A 41 14.47 4.14 -1.81
N MET A 42 15.40 3.44 -1.11
CA MET A 42 16.55 4.11 -0.47
C MET A 42 17.59 4.57 -1.48
N THR A 43 17.72 3.85 -2.60
CA THR A 43 18.57 4.27 -3.72
C THR A 43 17.96 5.45 -4.45
N GLU A 44 16.65 5.42 -4.70
CA GLU A 44 15.92 6.54 -5.29
C GLU A 44 16.07 7.84 -4.47
N ASP A 45 15.89 7.76 -3.15
CA ASP A 45 16.11 8.89 -2.24
C ASP A 45 17.57 9.42 -2.29
N ARG A 46 18.56 8.52 -2.35
CA ARG A 46 19.96 8.95 -2.49
C ARG A 46 20.23 9.68 -3.81
N MET A 47 19.67 9.17 -4.91
CA MET A 47 19.79 9.81 -6.24
C MET A 47 19.12 11.18 -6.25
N PHE A 48 17.96 11.33 -5.60
CA PHE A 48 17.30 12.64 -5.46
C PHE A 48 18.18 13.62 -4.69
N ARG A 49 18.67 13.24 -3.53
CA ARG A 49 19.55 14.10 -2.72
C ARG A 49 20.90 14.42 -3.38
N ALA A 50 21.34 13.57 -4.30
CA ALA A 50 22.53 13.82 -5.13
C ALA A 50 22.24 14.71 -6.35
N GLY A 51 20.99 15.19 -6.55
CA GLY A 51 20.59 16.01 -7.68
C GLY A 51 20.47 15.24 -9.01
N GLN A 52 20.45 13.91 -8.95
CA GLN A 52 20.31 13.05 -10.16
C GLN A 52 18.86 12.88 -10.58
N LEU A 53 17.91 13.08 -9.67
CA LEU A 53 16.47 13.04 -9.89
C LEU A 53 15.83 14.36 -9.48
N HIS A 54 14.84 14.82 -10.24
CA HIS A 54 14.03 15.99 -9.90
C HIS A 54 12.78 15.61 -9.09
N VAL A 55 12.31 14.38 -9.24
CA VAL A 55 11.12 13.85 -8.58
C VAL A 55 11.37 12.38 -8.25
N THR A 56 10.92 11.93 -7.10
CA THR A 56 10.86 10.52 -6.72
C THR A 56 9.43 10.01 -6.79
N SER A 57 9.24 8.72 -7.04
CA SER A 57 7.90 8.10 -7.02
C SER A 57 7.40 7.86 -5.59
N THR A 58 8.33 7.58 -4.68
CA THR A 58 8.04 7.32 -3.26
C THR A 58 9.14 7.87 -2.38
N LEU A 59 8.82 8.10 -1.11
CA LEU A 59 9.78 8.41 -0.06
C LEU A 59 9.87 7.21 0.90
N PRO A 60 11.09 6.78 1.32
CA PRO A 60 11.22 5.73 2.32
C PRO A 60 10.46 6.09 3.60
N SER A 61 9.56 5.21 4.05
CA SER A 61 8.68 5.46 5.20
C SER A 61 9.45 5.81 6.49
N GLN A 62 10.70 5.30 6.64
CA GLN A 62 11.56 5.64 7.78
C GLN A 62 12.05 7.10 7.76
N LYS A 63 12.15 7.71 6.57
CA LYS A 63 12.64 9.09 6.41
C LYS A 63 11.54 10.13 6.42
N CYS A 64 10.31 9.73 6.13
CA CYS A 64 9.19 10.64 6.05
C CYS A 64 9.01 11.50 7.33
N PRO A 65 9.07 10.93 8.56
CA PRO A 65 8.99 11.74 9.78
C PRO A 65 10.09 12.81 9.87
N ILE A 66 11.29 12.49 9.43
CA ILE A 66 12.43 13.45 9.45
C ILE A 66 12.14 14.62 8.51
N TYR A 67 11.71 14.34 7.27
CA TYR A 67 11.36 15.39 6.31
C TYR A 67 10.18 16.25 6.78
N ILE A 68 9.21 15.65 7.50
CA ILE A 68 8.08 16.39 8.09
C ILE A 68 8.60 17.31 9.22
N GLU A 69 9.40 16.79 10.13
CA GLU A 69 9.94 17.53 11.29
C GLU A 69 10.84 18.70 10.84
N GLU A 70 11.64 18.49 9.80
CA GLU A 70 12.51 19.50 9.20
C GLU A 70 11.76 20.53 8.35
N ASN A 71 10.44 20.36 8.13
CA ASN A 71 9.66 21.14 7.17
C ASN A 71 10.34 21.21 5.79
N ASN A 72 10.84 20.08 5.31
CA ASN A 72 11.61 20.00 4.08
C ASN A 72 10.78 20.52 2.88
N PRO A 73 11.25 21.55 2.14
CA PRO A 73 10.48 22.16 1.05
C PRO A 73 10.24 21.23 -0.14
N ASP A 74 11.02 20.17 -0.26
CA ASP A 74 10.89 19.18 -1.34
C ASP A 74 9.85 18.10 -1.01
N LEU A 75 9.43 17.97 0.27
CA LEU A 75 8.39 17.03 0.67
C LEU A 75 7.01 17.52 0.23
N ARG A 76 6.29 16.67 -0.49
CA ARG A 76 4.90 16.87 -0.86
C ARG A 76 4.04 15.76 -0.28
N ILE A 77 3.04 16.14 0.53
CA ILE A 77 2.02 15.24 1.07
C ILE A 77 0.67 15.80 0.64
N ASP A 78 0.12 15.23 -0.41
CA ASP A 78 -1.15 15.66 -0.99
C ASP A 78 -2.24 14.60 -0.78
N PRO A 79 -3.51 14.99 -0.68
CA PRO A 79 -4.62 14.04 -0.62
C PRO A 79 -4.63 13.13 -1.85
N TYR A 80 -4.78 11.83 -1.62
CA TYR A 80 -4.88 10.82 -2.65
C TYR A 80 -6.21 10.08 -2.52
N MET A 81 -6.99 10.04 -3.61
CA MET A 81 -8.26 9.32 -3.64
C MET A 81 -8.01 7.83 -3.88
N GLY A 82 -7.52 7.15 -2.87
CA GLY A 82 -7.22 5.73 -2.92
C GLY A 82 -7.17 5.12 -1.53
N THR A 83 -7.49 3.84 -1.45
CA THR A 83 -7.43 3.05 -0.23
C THR A 83 -6.51 1.85 -0.45
N TYR A 84 -5.52 1.69 0.42
CA TYR A 84 -4.75 0.45 0.48
C TYR A 84 -5.55 -0.59 1.26
N PHE A 85 -5.82 -1.73 0.65
CA PHE A 85 -6.67 -2.77 1.23
C PHE A 85 -6.15 -4.17 0.95
N TYR A 86 -6.57 -5.12 1.78
CA TYR A 86 -6.35 -6.55 1.58
C TYR A 86 -7.59 -7.19 0.98
N ARG A 87 -7.42 -7.99 -0.04
CA ARG A 87 -8.47 -8.84 -0.59
C ARG A 87 -8.50 -10.16 0.15
N LEU A 88 -9.68 -10.61 0.54
CA LEU A 88 -9.90 -11.91 1.13
C LEU A 88 -10.52 -12.83 0.07
N ASN A 89 -9.79 -13.88 -0.32
CA ASN A 89 -10.26 -14.81 -1.33
C ASN A 89 -11.38 -15.69 -0.76
N THR A 90 -12.62 -15.40 -1.12
CA THR A 90 -13.81 -16.11 -0.65
C THR A 90 -13.96 -17.53 -1.22
N ASN A 91 -13.14 -17.94 -2.20
CA ASN A 91 -13.05 -19.33 -2.63
C ASN A 91 -12.25 -20.19 -1.63
N ASN A 92 -11.52 -19.56 -0.71
CA ASN A 92 -10.92 -20.29 0.41
C ASN A 92 -12.02 -20.63 1.43
N PRO A 93 -12.25 -21.91 1.77
CA PRO A 93 -13.35 -22.33 2.64
C PRO A 93 -13.36 -21.61 4.01
N VAL A 94 -12.18 -21.27 4.55
CA VAL A 94 -12.05 -20.55 5.81
C VAL A 94 -12.53 -19.11 5.69
N LEU A 95 -12.28 -18.47 4.54
CA LEU A 95 -12.63 -17.09 4.26
C LEU A 95 -14.02 -16.92 3.62
N GLU A 96 -14.73 -18.03 3.33
CA GLU A 96 -16.13 -18.00 2.88
C GLU A 96 -17.06 -17.46 3.99
N ASP A 97 -16.76 -17.77 5.26
CA ASP A 97 -17.54 -17.27 6.40
C ASP A 97 -17.30 -15.77 6.63
N VAL A 98 -18.39 -15.01 6.56
CA VAL A 98 -18.34 -13.54 6.78
C VAL A 98 -17.88 -13.17 8.19
N ARG A 99 -18.13 -14.02 9.20
CA ARG A 99 -17.71 -13.79 10.60
C ARG A 99 -16.20 -13.82 10.70
N VAL A 100 -15.55 -14.77 10.01
CA VAL A 100 -14.09 -14.86 9.91
C VAL A 100 -13.51 -13.60 9.25
N ARG A 101 -14.06 -13.17 8.11
CA ARG A 101 -13.59 -11.95 7.43
C ARG A 101 -13.72 -10.71 8.31
N LYS A 102 -14.84 -10.59 9.03
CA LYS A 102 -15.05 -9.51 10.01
C LYS A 102 -14.06 -9.59 11.17
N ALA A 103 -13.83 -10.78 11.74
CA ALA A 103 -12.86 -10.98 12.81
C ALA A 103 -11.45 -10.52 12.41
N LEU A 104 -10.99 -10.94 11.22
CA LEU A 104 -9.71 -10.49 10.67
C LEU A 104 -9.65 -8.95 10.51
N ALA A 105 -10.75 -8.33 10.09
CA ALA A 105 -10.80 -6.89 9.87
C ALA A 105 -10.87 -6.09 11.19
N TYR A 106 -11.66 -6.52 12.18
CA TYR A 106 -11.78 -5.87 13.49
C TYR A 106 -10.51 -6.00 14.35
N SER A 107 -9.69 -7.01 14.10
CA SER A 107 -8.44 -7.24 14.85
C SER A 107 -7.25 -6.40 14.36
N ILE A 108 -7.40 -5.56 13.35
CA ILE A 108 -6.35 -4.70 12.80
C ILE A 108 -6.49 -3.29 13.39
N ASP A 109 -5.49 -2.85 14.16
CA ASP A 109 -5.35 -1.46 14.60
C ASP A 109 -4.77 -0.59 13.47
N ARG A 110 -5.65 0.00 12.68
CA ARG A 110 -5.28 0.85 11.53
C ARG A 110 -4.60 2.14 11.96
N ARG A 111 -4.93 2.64 13.16
CA ARG A 111 -4.28 3.82 13.71
C ARG A 111 -2.82 3.52 14.01
N LEU A 112 -2.55 2.41 14.69
CA LEU A 112 -1.18 1.96 14.96
C LEU A 112 -0.40 1.74 13.66
N LEU A 113 -1.03 1.18 12.61
CA LEU A 113 -0.39 1.01 11.29
C LEU A 113 0.07 2.34 10.70
N VAL A 114 -0.79 3.35 10.65
CA VAL A 114 -0.41 4.63 10.03
C VAL A 114 0.58 5.42 10.88
N GLU A 115 0.49 5.35 12.21
CA GLU A 115 1.37 6.08 13.13
C GLU A 115 2.76 5.43 13.28
N LYS A 116 2.84 4.09 13.24
CA LYS A 116 4.09 3.37 13.57
C LYS A 116 4.72 2.66 12.40
N VAL A 117 3.96 2.31 11.37
CA VAL A 117 4.47 1.53 10.23
C VAL A 117 4.65 2.42 9.00
N THR A 118 3.59 3.05 8.50
CA THR A 118 3.68 3.85 7.26
C THR A 118 4.23 5.25 7.51
N LYS A 119 3.83 5.95 8.57
CA LYS A 119 4.41 7.20 9.11
C LYS A 119 4.49 8.40 8.15
N CYS A 120 3.80 8.39 7.03
CA CYS A 120 3.97 9.39 5.98
C CYS A 120 2.65 10.10 5.62
N GLY A 121 1.84 10.43 6.62
CA GLY A 121 0.61 11.20 6.44
C GLY A 121 -0.61 10.38 6.00
N GLN A 122 -0.48 9.05 5.91
CA GLN A 122 -1.63 8.18 5.62
C GLN A 122 -2.69 8.31 6.71
N ILE A 123 -3.96 8.18 6.32
CA ILE A 123 -5.11 8.24 7.22
C ILE A 123 -5.65 6.82 7.43
N PRO A 124 -6.02 6.43 8.67
CA PRO A 124 -6.63 5.12 8.92
C PRO A 124 -7.92 4.95 8.11
N ALA A 125 -8.00 3.89 7.30
CA ALA A 125 -9.18 3.61 6.48
C ALA A 125 -10.13 2.65 7.23
N TYR A 126 -11.28 3.14 7.65
CA TYR A 126 -12.33 2.34 8.30
C TYR A 126 -13.43 1.92 7.33
N SER A 127 -13.38 2.40 6.09
CA SER A 127 -14.25 2.07 4.98
C SER A 127 -13.44 1.94 3.70
N PHE A 128 -14.04 1.33 2.65
CA PHE A 128 -13.35 1.16 1.38
C PHE A 128 -13.19 2.48 0.62
N THR A 129 -14.26 3.28 0.55
CA THR A 129 -14.21 4.59 -0.09
C THR A 129 -13.63 5.62 0.88
N PRO A 130 -12.60 6.40 0.49
CA PRO A 130 -12.06 7.46 1.33
C PRO A 130 -13.14 8.49 1.68
N PRO A 131 -13.19 8.98 2.93
CA PRO A 131 -14.14 10.01 3.32
C PRO A 131 -13.86 11.33 2.60
N GLY A 132 -14.91 12.11 2.35
CA GLY A 132 -14.81 13.42 1.70
C GLY A 132 -14.66 13.38 0.18
N SER A 133 -14.68 12.19 -0.44
CA SER A 133 -14.68 12.04 -1.89
C SER A 133 -15.96 12.65 -2.47
N ASN A 134 -15.86 13.85 -3.03
CA ASN A 134 -17.01 14.62 -3.55
C ASN A 134 -18.18 14.77 -2.56
N GLY A 135 -17.90 14.99 -1.27
CA GLY A 135 -18.88 15.10 -0.19
C GLY A 135 -19.43 13.77 0.33
N TYR A 136 -18.99 12.64 -0.21
CA TYR A 136 -19.39 11.32 0.27
C TYR A 136 -18.86 11.04 1.67
N GLN A 137 -19.74 10.52 2.53
CA GLN A 137 -19.39 9.99 3.85
C GLN A 137 -19.88 8.55 3.93
N PRO A 138 -19.02 7.60 4.27
CA PRO A 138 -19.43 6.19 4.39
C PRO A 138 -20.36 5.98 5.56
N ASP A 139 -21.45 5.24 5.34
CA ASP A 139 -22.43 4.87 6.38
C ASP A 139 -21.94 3.74 7.29
N THR A 140 -20.90 3.02 6.87
CA THR A 140 -20.37 1.86 7.57
C THR A 140 -18.90 2.03 7.88
N SER A 141 -18.49 1.50 9.02
CA SER A 141 -17.08 1.50 9.43
C SER A 141 -16.73 0.19 10.14
N ILE A 142 -15.47 -0.22 10.02
CA ILE A 142 -14.91 -1.37 10.73
C ILE A 142 -13.82 -0.85 11.67
N PRO A 143 -14.18 -0.45 12.91
CA PRO A 143 -13.20 0.02 13.89
C PRO A 143 -12.32 -1.13 14.41
N PHE A 144 -11.29 -0.80 15.17
CA PHE A 144 -10.50 -1.78 15.89
C PHE A 144 -11.27 -2.24 17.13
N ASP A 145 -11.63 -3.54 17.16
CA ASP A 145 -12.30 -4.19 18.27
C ASP A 145 -11.86 -5.67 18.36
N PRO A 146 -10.74 -5.94 19.04
CA PRO A 146 -10.21 -7.29 19.15
C PRO A 146 -11.09 -8.22 20.00
N LYS A 147 -11.96 -7.68 20.87
CA LYS A 147 -12.90 -8.46 21.64
C LYS A 147 -14.01 -9.01 20.76
N LEU A 148 -14.67 -8.15 19.99
CA LEU A 148 -15.66 -8.55 19.01
C LEU A 148 -15.05 -9.49 17.95
N ALA A 149 -13.79 -9.24 17.56
CA ALA A 149 -13.08 -10.10 16.63
C ALA A 149 -12.94 -11.55 17.14
N LYS A 150 -12.60 -11.73 18.42
CA LYS A 150 -12.54 -13.06 19.05
C LYS A 150 -13.92 -13.72 19.16
N GLU A 151 -14.93 -12.96 19.53
CA GLU A 151 -16.31 -13.45 19.63
C GLU A 151 -16.78 -14.00 18.26
N LEU A 152 -16.60 -13.23 17.18
CA LEU A 152 -16.95 -13.64 15.83
C LEU A 152 -16.17 -14.88 15.35
N LEU A 153 -14.90 -15.02 15.73
CA LEU A 153 -14.09 -16.19 15.38
C LEU A 153 -14.58 -17.44 16.11
N ASN A 154 -14.93 -17.31 17.40
CA ASN A 154 -15.52 -18.39 18.19
C ASN A 154 -16.89 -18.82 17.64
N GLU A 155 -17.76 -17.87 17.26
CA GLU A 155 -19.05 -18.14 16.63
C GLU A 155 -18.89 -18.85 15.28
N ALA A 156 -17.77 -18.60 14.58
CA ALA A 156 -17.43 -19.31 13.33
C ALA A 156 -16.86 -20.72 13.59
N GLY A 157 -16.73 -21.13 14.86
CA GLY A 157 -16.28 -22.47 15.26
C GLY A 157 -14.77 -22.60 15.51
N TYR A 158 -14.03 -21.50 15.57
CA TYR A 158 -12.60 -21.52 15.86
C TYR A 158 -12.33 -21.09 17.31
N SER A 159 -11.63 -21.95 18.05
CA SER A 159 -11.31 -21.76 19.48
C SER A 159 -9.97 -22.41 19.81
N GLU A 160 -9.59 -22.42 21.08
CA GLU A 160 -8.40 -23.16 21.54
C GLU A 160 -8.47 -24.66 21.23
N GLU A 161 -9.70 -25.24 21.22
CA GLU A 161 -9.92 -26.66 20.92
C GLU A 161 -9.96 -26.95 19.42
N ASN A 162 -10.37 -25.96 18.60
CA ASN A 162 -10.43 -26.04 17.15
C ASN A 162 -9.61 -24.90 16.54
N SER A 163 -8.31 -25.15 16.37
CA SER A 163 -7.37 -24.13 15.92
C SER A 163 -7.67 -23.63 14.52
N PHE A 164 -7.50 -22.33 14.34
CA PHE A 164 -7.66 -21.67 13.04
C PHE A 164 -6.59 -22.18 12.03
N PRO A 165 -6.98 -22.53 10.80
CA PRO A 165 -6.03 -22.96 9.77
C PRO A 165 -5.04 -21.87 9.41
N LYS A 166 -3.86 -22.27 8.95
CA LYS A 166 -2.83 -21.35 8.48
C LYS A 166 -3.30 -20.58 7.25
N LEU A 167 -3.18 -19.26 7.28
CA LEU A 167 -3.43 -18.37 6.15
C LEU A 167 -2.11 -17.91 5.53
N GLU A 168 -2.22 -17.39 4.29
CA GLU A 168 -1.14 -16.68 3.62
C GLU A 168 -1.52 -15.22 3.40
N ILE A 169 -0.58 -14.31 3.61
CA ILE A 169 -0.63 -12.93 3.09
C ILE A 169 0.31 -12.86 1.90
N LEU A 170 -0.27 -12.74 0.72
CA LEU A 170 0.46 -12.49 -0.51
C LEU A 170 0.69 -10.98 -0.69
N PHE A 171 1.93 -10.58 -0.97
CA PHE A 171 2.27 -9.20 -1.30
C PHE A 171 3.36 -9.14 -2.38
N ASN A 172 3.34 -8.07 -3.18
CA ASN A 172 4.39 -7.83 -4.17
C ASN A 172 5.67 -7.30 -3.51
N THR A 173 6.82 -7.53 -4.17
CA THR A 173 8.12 -7.07 -3.69
C THR A 173 8.14 -5.55 -3.54
N ASN A 174 7.99 -5.09 -2.30
CA ASN A 174 8.04 -3.70 -1.87
C ASN A 174 8.25 -3.67 -0.35
N GLU A 175 9.22 -2.88 0.12
CA GLU A 175 9.59 -2.84 1.54
C GLU A 175 8.47 -2.33 2.45
N ASP A 176 7.67 -1.37 2.01
CA ASP A 176 6.57 -0.83 2.81
C ASP A 176 5.40 -1.82 2.86
N HIS A 177 5.10 -2.53 1.76
CA HIS A 177 4.11 -3.62 1.77
C HIS A 177 4.54 -4.74 2.72
N ARG A 178 5.83 -5.09 2.74
CA ARG A 178 6.37 -6.09 3.67
C ARG A 178 6.19 -5.68 5.13
N LYS A 179 6.46 -4.40 5.48
CA LYS A 179 6.26 -3.89 6.84
C LYS A 179 4.80 -3.95 7.28
N VAL A 180 3.88 -3.56 6.40
CA VAL A 180 2.44 -3.64 6.67
C VAL A 180 2.02 -5.09 6.86
N ALA A 181 2.46 -6.02 6.00
CA ALA A 181 2.15 -7.44 6.11
C ALA A 181 2.67 -8.05 7.42
N LEU A 182 3.90 -7.72 7.83
CA LEU A 182 4.46 -8.12 9.12
C LEU A 182 3.66 -7.58 10.32
N ALA A 183 3.23 -6.33 10.26
CA ALA A 183 2.44 -5.73 11.33
C ALA A 183 1.06 -6.40 11.44
N ILE A 184 0.39 -6.67 10.32
CA ILE A 184 -0.90 -7.39 10.30
C ILE A 184 -0.73 -8.84 10.80
N GLN A 185 0.32 -9.55 10.37
CA GLN A 185 0.65 -10.89 10.88
C GLN A 185 0.77 -10.87 12.42
N GLN A 186 1.49 -9.90 12.99
CA GLN A 186 1.63 -9.75 14.44
C GLN A 186 0.29 -9.42 15.13
N MET A 187 -0.51 -8.53 14.56
CA MET A 187 -1.83 -8.18 15.11
C MET A 187 -2.77 -9.38 15.11
N TRP A 188 -2.81 -10.17 14.05
CA TRP A 188 -3.62 -11.39 14.00
C TRP A 188 -3.14 -12.45 14.99
N GLN A 189 -1.82 -12.60 15.13
CA GLN A 189 -1.26 -13.51 16.14
C GLN A 189 -1.60 -13.06 17.56
N GLN A 190 -1.43 -11.76 17.88
CA GLN A 190 -1.67 -11.23 19.23
C GLN A 190 -3.17 -11.17 19.60
N ASN A 191 -4.00 -10.73 18.66
CA ASN A 191 -5.40 -10.47 18.91
C ASN A 191 -6.29 -11.71 18.76
N LEU A 192 -5.92 -12.65 17.87
CA LEU A 192 -6.74 -13.80 17.49
C LEU A 192 -6.04 -15.16 17.67
N GLY A 193 -4.72 -15.18 17.93
CA GLY A 193 -3.95 -16.43 17.94
C GLY A 193 -3.71 -17.04 16.53
N ILE A 194 -4.03 -16.31 15.46
CA ILE A 194 -3.94 -16.81 14.09
C ILE A 194 -2.48 -16.75 13.60
N SER A 195 -1.98 -17.88 13.08
CA SER A 195 -0.69 -17.95 12.40
C SER A 195 -0.84 -17.71 10.91
N VAL A 196 -0.01 -16.82 10.36
CA VAL A 196 -0.05 -16.42 8.95
C VAL A 196 1.33 -16.56 8.33
N GLU A 197 1.39 -17.05 7.09
CA GLU A 197 2.61 -17.07 6.29
C GLU A 197 2.67 -15.82 5.40
N LEU A 198 3.85 -15.23 5.29
CA LEU A 198 4.09 -14.10 4.39
C LEU A 198 4.71 -14.58 3.09
N VAL A 199 4.03 -14.36 1.98
CA VAL A 199 4.46 -14.78 0.64
C VAL A 199 4.78 -13.57 -0.21
N ASN A 200 6.06 -13.41 -0.54
CA ASN A 200 6.53 -12.33 -1.40
C ASN A 200 6.67 -12.81 -2.85
N GLN A 201 6.21 -12.00 -3.80
CA GLN A 201 6.37 -12.26 -5.22
C GLN A 201 6.74 -10.98 -5.97
N ASP A 202 7.44 -11.10 -7.10
CA ASP A 202 7.63 -9.96 -8.00
C ASP A 202 6.29 -9.52 -8.61
N TRP A 203 6.21 -8.27 -9.05
CA TRP A 203 4.97 -7.65 -9.50
C TRP A 203 4.24 -8.45 -10.57
N LYS A 204 4.95 -9.00 -11.55
CA LYS A 204 4.34 -9.75 -12.66
C LYS A 204 3.72 -11.07 -12.19
N VAL A 205 4.43 -11.81 -11.35
CA VAL A 205 3.96 -13.07 -10.75
C VAL A 205 2.81 -12.80 -9.77
N TYR A 206 2.93 -11.74 -8.97
CA TYR A 206 1.88 -11.28 -8.06
C TYR A 206 0.56 -11.07 -8.81
N LEU A 207 0.57 -10.30 -9.90
CA LEU A 207 -0.64 -10.02 -10.70
C LEU A 207 -1.28 -11.30 -11.28
N SER A 208 -0.46 -12.28 -11.74
CA SER A 208 -1.00 -13.53 -12.28
C SER A 208 -1.58 -14.47 -11.22
N ARG A 209 -1.14 -14.34 -9.96
CA ARG A 209 -1.69 -15.13 -8.83
C ARG A 209 -2.91 -14.47 -8.19
N GLU A 210 -3.06 -13.15 -8.33
CA GLU A 210 -4.18 -12.38 -7.79
C GLU A 210 -5.47 -12.57 -8.63
N MET A 211 -5.34 -12.94 -9.92
CA MET A 211 -6.47 -13.23 -10.81
C MET A 211 -6.99 -14.64 -10.61
#